data_925efae8ef0aaf0750f5bac7bcf7db6a
#
_entry.id   925efae8ef0aaf0750f5bac7bcf7db6a
#
_cell.length_a   1.000
_cell.length_b   1.000
_cell.length_c   1.000
_cell.angle_alpha   90.00
_cell.angle_beta   90.00
_cell.angle_gamma   90.00
#
_symmetry.space_group_name_H-M   'P 1'
#
loop_
_entity.id
_entity.type
_entity.pdbx_description
1 polymer ?
#
loop_
_entity_poly.entity_id
_entity_poly.type
_entity_poly.pdbx_seq_one_letter_code
_entity_poly.pdbx_strand_id
1 'polypeptide(L)'
;MERQEITLREQYCTSFAMHHPEITQDIFAGNTIGGHMNIMPTLFELIAPKGFQYYSLMSSLIEPIDHVVTPYHWLTKECVGAADKSIYQLLSITRQKLPVEEETSGKVRYAEEIAGVDAITSWIVRHPEILAGK
;
A
#
# COMPACT_ATOMS: atom_id res chain seq x y z
N MET A 1 0.73 -7.14 33.70
CA MET A 1 0.35 -6.30 32.55
C MET A 1 -0.13 -7.22 31.45
N GLU A 2 -1.43 -7.40 31.29
CA GLU A 2 -1.99 -8.16 30.17
C GLU A 2 -1.62 -7.42 28.89
N ARG A 3 -0.91 -8.07 27.98
CA ARG A 3 -0.67 -7.53 26.65
C ARG A 3 -2.01 -7.55 25.93
N GLN A 4 -2.51 -6.37 25.60
CA GLN A 4 -3.70 -6.22 24.80
C GLN A 4 -3.53 -7.01 23.48
N GLU A 5 -4.47 -7.91 23.20
CA GLU A 5 -4.50 -8.64 21.94
C GLU A 5 -4.88 -7.64 20.84
N ILE A 6 -4.00 -7.49 19.86
CA ILE A 6 -4.23 -6.63 18.69
C ILE A 6 -4.46 -7.50 17.45
N THR A 7 -5.28 -7.00 16.56
CA THR A 7 -5.52 -7.64 15.27
C THR A 7 -4.37 -7.38 14.29
N LEU A 8 -4.27 -8.17 13.25
CA LEU A 8 -3.33 -7.90 12.15
C LEU A 8 -3.66 -6.57 11.48
N ARG A 9 -4.94 -6.19 11.42
CA ARG A 9 -5.36 -4.89 10.92
C ARG A 9 -4.75 -3.74 11.72
N GLU A 10 -4.79 -3.79 13.03
CA GLU A 10 -4.17 -2.77 13.89
C GLU A 10 -2.64 -2.75 13.80
N GLN A 11 -2.04 -3.90 13.48
CA GLN A 11 -0.60 -3.99 13.26
C GLN A 11 -0.16 -3.39 11.92
N TYR A 12 -0.90 -3.63 10.84
CA TYR A 12 -0.50 -3.27 9.48
C TYR A 12 -1.14 -1.99 8.96
N CYS A 13 -2.28 -1.58 9.51
CA CYS A 13 -3.03 -0.44 9.01
C CYS A 13 -2.95 0.75 9.97
N THR A 14 -2.86 1.94 9.39
CA THR A 14 -3.02 3.20 10.10
C THR A 14 -4.03 4.07 9.36
N SER A 15 -4.57 5.06 10.03
CA SER A 15 -5.45 6.05 9.41
C SER A 15 -4.62 7.11 8.70
N PHE A 16 -5.06 7.51 7.52
CA PHE A 16 -4.57 8.67 6.81
C PHE A 16 -5.73 9.64 6.60
N ALA A 17 -5.52 10.89 6.96
CA ALA A 17 -6.49 11.97 6.75
C ALA A 17 -5.78 13.20 6.20
N MET A 18 -6.45 13.90 5.30
CA MET A 18 -5.97 15.15 4.73
C MET A 18 -7.03 16.22 4.91
N HIS A 19 -6.61 17.40 5.32
CA HIS A 19 -7.48 18.56 5.48
C HIS A 19 -6.89 19.77 4.77
N HIS A 20 -7.72 20.45 3.99
CA HIS A 20 -7.41 21.75 3.40
C HIS A 20 -8.72 22.56 3.27
N PRO A 21 -8.71 23.88 3.49
CA PRO A 21 -9.94 24.70 3.41
C PRO A 21 -10.68 24.62 2.06
N GLU A 22 -9.99 24.36 0.99
CA GLU A 22 -10.59 24.18 -0.35
C GLU A 22 -11.12 22.78 -0.62
N ILE A 23 -10.80 21.79 0.23
CA ILE A 23 -11.35 20.45 0.16
C ILE A 23 -12.68 20.44 0.91
N THR A 24 -13.79 20.62 0.18
CA THR A 24 -15.13 20.75 0.75
C THR A 24 -15.94 19.45 0.71
N GLN A 25 -15.39 18.39 0.10
CA GLN A 25 -16.02 17.07 -0.02
C GLN A 25 -14.99 15.97 0.14
N ASP A 26 -15.45 14.76 0.34
CA ASP A 26 -14.59 13.59 0.37
C ASP A 26 -13.97 13.36 -1.01
N ILE A 27 -12.64 13.38 -1.09
CA ILE A 27 -11.87 13.20 -2.33
C ILE A 27 -11.35 11.78 -2.51
N PHE A 28 -11.34 10.98 -1.44
CA PHE A 28 -10.89 9.61 -1.51
C PHE A 28 -12.04 8.69 -1.91
N ALA A 29 -11.78 7.75 -2.79
CA ALA A 29 -12.75 6.74 -3.14
C ALA A 29 -13.09 5.91 -1.87
N GLY A 30 -14.37 5.80 -1.51
CA GLY A 30 -14.84 5.19 -0.25
C GLY A 30 -14.43 3.73 -0.03
N ASN A 31 -13.90 3.10 -1.07
CA ASN A 31 -13.39 1.73 -1.07
C ASN A 31 -11.88 1.63 -1.31
N THR A 32 -11.17 2.74 -1.27
CA THR A 32 -9.72 2.77 -1.49
C THR A 32 -8.96 2.27 -0.27
N ILE A 33 -7.98 1.41 -0.50
CA ILE A 33 -6.92 1.07 0.45
C ILE A 33 -5.63 1.66 -0.08
N GLY A 34 -4.79 2.22 0.80
CA GLY A 34 -3.55 2.84 0.39
C GLY A 34 -2.39 2.50 1.32
N GLY A 35 -1.19 2.76 0.82
CA GLY A 35 0.06 2.69 1.58
C GLY A 35 0.80 4.01 1.56
N HIS A 36 1.91 4.09 2.28
CA HIS A 36 2.74 5.30 2.31
C HIS A 36 3.21 5.74 0.92
N MET A 37 3.42 4.81 0.00
CA MET A 37 3.87 5.09 -1.37
C MET A 37 2.79 5.77 -2.23
N ASN A 38 1.53 5.73 -1.81
CA ASN A 38 0.43 6.42 -2.49
C ASN A 38 0.29 7.89 -2.06
N ILE A 39 0.90 8.30 -0.95
CA ILE A 39 0.74 9.65 -0.39
C ILE A 39 1.31 10.71 -1.32
N MET A 40 2.54 10.53 -1.80
CA MET A 40 3.20 11.53 -2.67
C MET A 40 2.48 11.72 -4.01
N PRO A 41 2.11 10.66 -4.77
CA PRO A 41 1.29 10.83 -5.96
C PRO A 41 -0.01 11.58 -5.69
N THR A 42 -0.67 11.28 -4.57
CA THR A 42 -1.90 11.99 -4.16
C THR A 42 -1.67 13.48 -3.94
N LEU A 43 -0.59 13.83 -3.25
CA LEU A 43 -0.23 15.23 -3.03
C LEU A 43 0.10 15.94 -4.36
N PHE A 44 0.84 15.30 -5.25
CA PHE A 44 1.16 15.88 -6.55
C PHE A 44 -0.10 16.14 -7.40
N GLU A 45 -1.05 15.24 -7.41
CA GLU A 45 -2.31 15.46 -8.12
C GLU A 45 -3.14 16.62 -7.57
N LEU A 46 -3.07 16.84 -6.24
CA LEU A 46 -3.87 17.88 -5.59
C LEU A 46 -3.23 19.26 -5.65
N ILE A 47 -1.92 19.37 -5.55
CA ILE A 47 -1.24 20.65 -5.31
C ILE A 47 -0.16 21.00 -6.33
N ALA A 48 0.28 20.07 -7.18
CA ALA A 48 1.31 20.37 -8.16
C ALA A 48 0.77 21.26 -9.29
N PRO A 49 1.61 22.12 -9.88
CA PRO A 49 1.23 22.93 -11.03
C PRO A 49 0.80 22.06 -12.22
N LYS A 50 -0.14 22.57 -13.01
CA LYS A 50 -0.58 21.88 -14.23
C LYS A 50 0.59 21.57 -15.15
N GLY A 51 0.71 20.30 -15.56
CA GLY A 51 1.80 19.82 -16.41
C GLY A 51 3.04 19.35 -15.63
N PHE A 52 2.99 19.36 -14.29
CA PHE A 52 4.03 18.76 -13.47
C PHE A 52 4.14 17.25 -13.76
N GLN A 53 5.34 16.78 -14.05
CA GLN A 53 5.60 15.37 -14.34
C GLN A 53 6.39 14.75 -13.18
N TYR A 54 5.97 13.58 -12.78
CA TYR A 54 6.63 12.79 -11.75
C TYR A 54 6.57 11.30 -12.07
N TYR A 55 7.45 10.55 -11.45
CA TYR A 55 7.44 9.10 -11.52
C TYR A 55 6.99 8.53 -10.17
N SER A 56 6.07 7.59 -10.21
CA SER A 56 5.59 6.88 -9.02
C SER A 56 5.38 5.41 -9.34
N LEU A 57 5.70 4.55 -8.37
CA LEU A 57 5.39 3.12 -8.44
C LEU A 57 3.92 2.84 -8.11
N MET A 58 3.24 3.77 -7.45
CA MET A 58 1.87 3.61 -6.99
C MET A 58 0.98 4.74 -7.49
N SER A 59 -0.30 4.44 -7.63
CA SER A 59 -1.34 5.40 -7.99
C SER A 59 -1.67 6.35 -6.84
N SER A 60 -2.37 7.43 -7.16
CA SER A 60 -2.97 8.34 -6.19
C SER A 60 -4.14 7.69 -5.45
N LEU A 61 -4.36 8.08 -4.20
CA LEU A 61 -5.51 7.64 -3.38
C LEU A 61 -6.87 8.19 -3.86
N ILE A 62 -6.87 9.10 -4.82
CA ILE A 62 -8.09 9.59 -5.46
C ILE A 62 -8.69 8.51 -6.36
N GLU A 63 -7.84 7.67 -6.92
CA GLU A 63 -8.27 6.50 -7.69
C GLU A 63 -8.66 5.33 -6.79
N PRO A 64 -9.62 4.49 -7.20
CA PRO A 64 -9.95 3.28 -6.46
C PRO A 64 -8.79 2.29 -6.52
N ILE A 65 -8.29 1.90 -5.35
CA ILE A 65 -7.19 0.95 -5.17
C ILE A 65 -7.71 -0.22 -4.35
N ASP A 66 -7.59 -1.42 -4.85
CA ASP A 66 -8.09 -2.65 -4.23
C ASP A 66 -7.03 -3.38 -3.40
N HIS A 67 -5.75 -3.14 -3.68
CA HIS A 67 -4.64 -3.71 -2.93
C HIS A 67 -3.45 -2.76 -2.87
N VAL A 68 -2.60 -2.99 -1.89
CA VAL A 68 -1.33 -2.28 -1.70
C VAL A 68 -0.20 -3.28 -1.63
N VAL A 69 0.90 -2.96 -2.26
CA VAL A 69 2.12 -3.77 -2.24
C VAL A 69 3.24 -2.99 -1.58
N THR A 70 3.97 -3.66 -0.70
CA THR A 70 5.21 -3.19 -0.10
C THR A 70 6.34 -4.15 -0.49
N PRO A 71 7.62 -3.87 -0.22
CA PRO A 71 8.70 -4.82 -0.47
C PRO A 71 8.58 -6.16 0.27
N TYR A 72 7.70 -6.25 1.28
CA TYR A 72 7.61 -7.43 2.15
C TYR A 72 6.22 -8.07 2.17
N HIS A 73 5.17 -7.29 1.93
CA HIS A 73 3.79 -7.70 2.08
C HIS A 73 2.90 -7.08 1.03
N TRP A 74 1.79 -7.73 0.73
CA TRP A 74 0.65 -7.12 0.09
C TRP A 74 -0.54 -7.07 1.05
N LEU A 75 -1.44 -6.13 0.83
CA LEU A 75 -2.59 -5.87 1.69
C LEU A 75 -3.83 -5.62 0.82
N THR A 76 -4.91 -6.30 1.16
CA THR A 76 -6.26 -5.97 0.72
C THR A 76 -7.11 -5.53 1.91
N LYS A 77 -8.37 -5.25 1.73
CA LYS A 77 -9.28 -4.95 2.84
C LYS A 77 -9.47 -6.10 3.81
N GLU A 78 -9.30 -7.31 3.34
CA GLU A 78 -9.65 -8.54 4.08
C GLU A 78 -8.41 -9.32 4.52
N CYS A 79 -7.35 -9.27 3.74
CA CYS A 79 -6.20 -10.14 3.91
C CYS A 79 -4.87 -9.39 3.87
N VAL A 80 -3.88 -9.97 4.52
CA VAL A 80 -2.47 -9.63 4.37
C VAL A 80 -1.71 -10.87 3.91
N GLY A 81 -0.86 -10.71 2.91
CA GLY A 81 -0.01 -11.78 2.40
C GLY A 81 1.46 -11.37 2.40
N ALA A 82 2.34 -12.33 2.53
CA ALA A 82 3.78 -12.15 2.49
C ALA A 82 4.41 -12.75 1.23
N ALA A 83 5.68 -12.42 0.99
CA ALA A 83 6.44 -12.94 -0.14
C ALA A 83 6.62 -14.48 -0.11
N ASP A 84 6.56 -15.10 1.09
CA ASP A 84 6.59 -16.55 1.29
C ASP A 84 5.25 -17.26 0.95
N LYS A 85 4.30 -16.52 0.38
CA LYS A 85 2.94 -16.95 0.02
C LYS A 85 2.01 -17.24 1.20
N SER A 86 2.41 -16.95 2.43
CA SER A 86 1.50 -17.01 3.58
C SER A 86 0.46 -15.88 3.51
N ILE A 87 -0.80 -16.23 3.77
CA ILE A 87 -1.94 -15.30 3.69
C ILE A 87 -2.74 -15.44 4.96
N TYR A 88 -3.07 -14.32 5.57
CA TYR A 88 -3.82 -14.25 6.82
C TYR A 88 -4.98 -13.27 6.73
N GLN A 89 -6.05 -13.55 7.44
CA GLN A 89 -7.15 -12.60 7.60
C GLN A 89 -6.72 -11.40 8.44
N LEU A 90 -7.04 -10.19 8.00
CA LEU A 90 -6.70 -8.95 8.73
C LEU A 90 -7.34 -8.85 10.11
N LEU A 91 -8.50 -9.46 10.31
CA LEU A 91 -9.18 -9.48 11.60
C LEU A 91 -8.64 -10.56 12.55
N SER A 92 -7.69 -11.38 12.13
CA SER A 92 -7.03 -12.35 13.02
C SER A 92 -6.23 -11.63 14.10
N ILE A 93 -6.27 -12.18 15.31
CA ILE A 93 -5.40 -11.74 16.41
C ILE A 93 -3.95 -12.13 16.09
N THR A 94 -3.00 -11.24 16.35
CA THR A 94 -1.58 -11.42 15.99
C THR A 94 -0.97 -12.71 16.50
N ARG A 95 -1.43 -13.23 17.62
CA ARG A 95 -0.97 -14.51 18.19
C ARG A 95 -1.64 -15.74 17.58
N GLN A 96 -2.81 -15.55 16.98
CA GLN A 96 -3.63 -16.61 16.39
C GLN A 96 -3.91 -16.24 14.94
N LYS A 97 -2.85 -16.14 14.14
CA LYS A 97 -2.98 -15.87 12.72
C LYS A 97 -3.81 -16.97 12.06
N LEU A 98 -4.99 -16.63 11.58
CA LEU A 98 -5.84 -17.55 10.85
C LEU A 98 -5.43 -17.52 9.37
N PRO A 99 -4.90 -18.63 8.85
CA PRO A 99 -4.56 -18.71 7.43
C PRO A 99 -5.84 -18.64 6.59
N VAL A 100 -5.72 -18.05 5.42
CA VAL A 100 -6.76 -18.09 4.40
C VAL A 100 -6.48 -19.28 3.50
N GLU A 101 -7.45 -20.19 3.37
CA GLU A 101 -7.39 -21.28 2.40
C GLU A 101 -7.39 -20.69 0.99
N GLU A 102 -6.49 -21.19 0.15
CA GLU A 102 -6.19 -20.57 -1.13
C GLU A 102 -7.35 -20.64 -2.13
N GLU A 103 -7.78 -19.46 -2.59
CA GLU A 103 -8.29 -19.27 -3.94
C GLU A 103 -7.19 -18.60 -4.79
N THR A 104 -6.57 -19.37 -5.67
CA THR A 104 -5.14 -19.32 -5.94
C THR A 104 -4.68 -18.30 -6.98
N SER A 105 -5.51 -17.75 -7.85
CA SER A 105 -5.00 -17.04 -9.04
C SER A 105 -4.68 -15.56 -8.84
N GLY A 106 -5.45 -14.84 -8.02
CA GLY A 106 -5.17 -13.41 -7.76
C GLY A 106 -4.00 -13.18 -6.80
N LYS A 107 -3.80 -14.10 -5.88
CA LYS A 107 -2.83 -13.99 -4.78
C LYS A 107 -1.38 -14.26 -5.22
N VAL A 108 -1.19 -15.09 -6.25
CA VAL A 108 0.13 -15.29 -6.88
C VAL A 108 0.62 -14.01 -7.54
N ARG A 109 -0.28 -13.26 -8.18
CA ARG A 109 0.02 -11.98 -8.83
C ARG A 109 0.57 -10.96 -7.84
N TYR A 110 -0.02 -10.82 -6.66
CA TYR A 110 0.46 -9.88 -5.65
C TYR A 110 1.84 -10.26 -5.10
N ALA A 111 2.16 -11.54 -4.99
CA ALA A 111 3.49 -11.99 -4.61
C ALA A 111 4.56 -11.64 -5.67
N GLU A 112 4.20 -11.69 -6.95
CA GLU A 112 5.07 -11.24 -8.05
C GLU A 112 5.26 -9.72 -8.03
N GLU A 113 4.22 -8.96 -7.72
CA GLU A 113 4.29 -7.51 -7.55
C GLU A 113 5.22 -7.11 -6.40
N ILE A 114 5.22 -7.84 -5.27
CA ILE A 114 6.18 -7.64 -4.17
C ILE A 114 7.61 -7.76 -4.69
N ALA A 115 7.92 -8.82 -5.41
CA ALA A 115 9.26 -9.04 -5.96
C ALA A 115 9.65 -7.92 -6.95
N GLY A 116 8.70 -7.43 -7.74
CA GLY A 116 8.89 -6.30 -8.64
C GLY A 116 9.20 -5.00 -7.91
N VAL A 117 8.43 -4.67 -6.89
CA VAL A 117 8.64 -3.47 -6.05
C VAL A 117 9.98 -3.53 -5.34
N ASP A 118 10.34 -4.66 -4.75
CA ASP A 118 11.65 -4.87 -4.09
C ASP A 118 12.79 -4.70 -5.08
N ALA A 119 12.71 -5.33 -6.25
CA ALA A 119 13.72 -5.25 -7.29
C ALA A 119 13.93 -3.81 -7.78
N ILE A 120 12.85 -3.07 -8.10
CA ILE A 120 12.91 -1.69 -8.57
C ILE A 120 13.46 -0.78 -7.47
N THR A 121 12.97 -0.91 -6.25
CA THR A 121 13.42 -0.09 -5.12
C THR A 121 14.92 -0.30 -4.84
N SER A 122 15.35 -1.55 -4.83
CA SER A 122 16.76 -1.93 -4.65
C SER A 122 17.63 -1.45 -5.80
N TRP A 123 17.10 -1.40 -7.02
CA TRP A 123 17.81 -0.92 -8.20
C TRP A 123 17.97 0.61 -8.16
N ILE A 124 16.90 1.35 -7.85
CA ILE A 124 16.94 2.82 -7.73
C ILE A 124 17.95 3.27 -6.67
N VAL A 125 18.00 2.59 -5.53
CA VAL A 125 18.98 2.90 -4.46
C VAL A 125 20.42 2.74 -4.93
N ARG A 126 20.67 1.78 -5.83
CA ARG A 126 22.01 1.56 -6.41
C ARG A 126 22.33 2.48 -7.60
N HIS A 127 21.33 3.13 -8.17
CA HIS A 127 21.44 4.00 -9.34
C HIS A 127 20.79 5.38 -9.09
N PRO A 128 21.27 6.13 -8.07
CA PRO A 128 20.67 7.42 -7.70
C PRO A 128 20.75 8.47 -8.82
N GLU A 129 21.67 8.30 -9.78
CA GLU A 129 21.83 9.17 -10.95
C GLU A 129 20.56 9.25 -11.81
N ILE A 130 19.70 8.23 -11.79
CA ILE A 130 18.47 8.21 -12.57
C ILE A 130 17.44 9.21 -12.04
N LEU A 131 17.39 9.38 -10.72
CA LEU A 131 16.54 10.36 -10.07
C LEU A 131 17.03 11.80 -10.27
N ALA A 132 18.31 11.97 -10.61
CA ALA A 132 18.91 13.28 -10.83
C ALA A 132 18.65 13.86 -12.23
N GLY A 133 17.96 13.14 -13.11
CA GLY A 133 17.55 13.63 -14.43
C GLY A 133 18.72 13.96 -15.37
N LYS A 134 19.82 13.24 -15.25
CA LYS A 134 21.00 13.35 -16.13
C LYS A 134 21.01 12.25 -17.16
#